data_ca2529dcb559c7b279e971b2234a6d4d
#
_entry.id   ca2529dcb559c7b279e971b2234a6d4d
#
_cell.length_a   1.000
_cell.length_b   1.000
_cell.length_c   1.000
_cell.angle_alpha   90.00
_cell.angle_beta   90.00
_cell.angle_gamma   90.00
#
_symmetry.space_group_name_H-M   'P 1'
#
loop_
_entity.id
_entity.type
_entity.pdbx_description
1 polymer ?
#
loop_
_entity_poly.entity_id
_entity_poly.type
_entity_poly.pdbx_seq_one_letter_code
_entity_poly.pdbx_strand_id
1 'polypeptide(L)'
;MKEVCARYAGRTQLCEIVNEAHDYSNSLRLKWEELTDFAGVCSKAAKEGDPKVKRIVNCCHLWGEYVGKPSATYPNRRSPYAYLRDCIKAGVGFEIVGLQMYYPEYDLFEIDRLLDRYARLGKPIHITEMGCSSAPGLDPNAQRKRASAGWHGPWTEEMQADWVEGIYTICCSKPYIEAISWWANHFRKCFRGRLA
;
A
#
# COMPACT_ATOMS: atom_id res chain seq x y z
N MET A 1 6.54 -6.84 -17.19
CA MET A 1 6.78 -7.66 -15.97
C MET A 1 7.84 -8.74 -16.18
N LYS A 2 7.71 -9.63 -17.15
CA LYS A 2 8.68 -10.70 -17.44
C LYS A 2 10.12 -10.17 -17.62
N GLU A 3 10.32 -9.21 -18.51
CA GLU A 3 11.64 -8.62 -18.76
C GLU A 3 12.26 -7.96 -17.55
N VAL A 4 11.44 -7.28 -16.73
CA VAL A 4 11.90 -6.65 -15.49
C VAL A 4 12.38 -7.70 -14.49
N CYS A 5 11.57 -8.74 -14.24
CA CYS A 5 11.95 -9.81 -13.33
C CYS A 5 13.19 -10.57 -13.83
N ALA A 6 13.29 -10.85 -15.15
CA ALA A 6 14.47 -11.48 -15.73
C ALA A 6 15.75 -10.64 -15.58
N ARG A 7 15.63 -9.31 -15.79
CA ARG A 7 16.78 -8.39 -15.63
C ARG A 7 17.34 -8.36 -14.22
N TYR A 8 16.48 -8.52 -13.22
CA TYR A 8 16.85 -8.44 -11.80
C TYR A 8 16.88 -9.80 -11.10
N ALA A 9 16.75 -10.90 -11.85
CA ALA A 9 16.79 -12.26 -11.32
C ALA A 9 18.05 -12.48 -10.47
N GLY A 10 17.87 -13.05 -9.28
CA GLY A 10 18.94 -13.27 -8.30
C GLY A 10 19.48 -12.00 -7.61
N ARG A 11 19.02 -10.81 -7.98
CA ARG A 11 19.39 -9.52 -7.36
C ARG A 11 18.29 -8.96 -6.47
N THR A 12 17.04 -9.27 -6.77
CA THR A 12 15.87 -8.93 -5.96
C THR A 12 15.12 -10.19 -5.60
N GLN A 13 14.54 -10.22 -4.42
CA GLN A 13 13.71 -11.34 -3.96
C GLN A 13 12.22 -11.06 -4.12
N LEU A 14 11.86 -9.81 -4.24
CA LEU A 14 10.49 -9.32 -4.21
C LEU A 14 10.17 -8.54 -5.50
N CYS A 15 8.97 -8.72 -6.02
CA CYS A 15 8.44 -7.92 -7.12
C CYS A 15 6.99 -7.55 -6.85
N GLU A 16 6.71 -6.27 -6.85
CA GLU A 16 5.37 -5.75 -6.84
C GLU A 16 4.79 -5.90 -8.25
N ILE A 17 3.90 -6.87 -8.42
CA ILE A 17 3.38 -7.24 -9.74
C ILE A 17 2.20 -6.39 -10.18
N VAL A 18 1.46 -5.87 -9.21
CA VAL A 18 0.32 -4.97 -9.43
C VAL A 18 0.29 -3.95 -8.31
N ASN A 19 0.21 -2.66 -8.69
CA ASN A 19 0.03 -1.55 -7.79
C ASN A 19 -1.33 -0.88 -8.01
N GLU A 20 -2.16 -0.79 -6.96
CA GLU A 20 -3.38 0.03 -6.88
C GLU A 20 -4.42 -0.19 -8.01
N ALA A 21 -4.39 -1.32 -8.70
CA ALA A 21 -5.28 -1.57 -9.83
C ALA A 21 -6.77 -1.57 -9.45
N HIS A 22 -7.08 -1.73 -8.17
CA HIS A 22 -8.47 -1.71 -7.66
C HIS A 22 -9.08 -0.31 -7.59
N ASP A 23 -8.31 0.77 -7.77
CA ASP A 23 -8.73 2.17 -7.67
C ASP A 23 -8.23 3.01 -8.86
N TYR A 24 -7.62 4.16 -8.59
CA TYR A 24 -7.26 5.17 -9.61
C TYR A 24 -6.15 4.75 -10.57
N SER A 25 -5.31 3.81 -10.19
CA SER A 25 -4.29 3.25 -11.09
C SER A 25 -4.82 2.25 -12.10
N ASN A 26 -6.14 1.99 -12.10
CA ASN A 26 -6.81 1.23 -13.17
C ASN A 26 -6.96 2.10 -14.44
N SER A 27 -5.83 2.52 -15.00
CA SER A 27 -5.79 3.38 -16.20
C SER A 27 -6.37 2.72 -17.44
N LEU A 28 -6.38 1.38 -17.49
CA LEU A 28 -6.99 0.60 -18.55
C LEU A 28 -8.51 0.50 -18.42
N ARG A 29 -9.09 1.03 -17.34
CA ARG A 29 -10.53 0.96 -17.05
C ARG A 29 -11.10 -0.45 -17.05
N LEU A 30 -10.29 -1.42 -16.67
CA LEU A 30 -10.69 -2.81 -16.55
C LEU A 30 -11.88 -2.93 -15.59
N LYS A 31 -12.82 -3.78 -15.95
CA LYS A 31 -13.88 -4.19 -15.05
C LYS A 31 -13.28 -4.99 -13.91
N TRP A 32 -14.00 -5.08 -12.82
CA TRP A 32 -13.45 -5.73 -11.62
C TRP A 32 -13.23 -7.25 -11.78
N GLU A 33 -13.93 -7.91 -12.68
CA GLU A 33 -13.64 -9.28 -13.09
C GLU A 33 -12.31 -9.36 -13.86
N GLU A 34 -12.08 -8.39 -14.76
CA GLU A 34 -10.85 -8.32 -15.57
C GLU A 34 -9.62 -7.94 -14.72
N LEU A 35 -9.81 -7.31 -13.55
CA LEU A 35 -8.71 -6.97 -12.64
C LEU A 35 -8.01 -8.22 -12.08
N THR A 36 -8.74 -9.29 -11.81
CA THR A 36 -8.16 -10.56 -11.35
C THR A 36 -7.39 -11.25 -12.47
N ASP A 37 -7.91 -11.23 -13.70
CA ASP A 37 -7.22 -11.76 -14.87
C ASP A 37 -5.92 -10.99 -15.15
N PHE A 38 -5.99 -9.65 -15.08
CA PHE A 38 -4.80 -8.79 -15.21
C PHE A 38 -3.74 -9.14 -14.17
N ALA A 39 -4.12 -9.26 -12.91
CA ALA A 39 -3.20 -9.67 -11.86
C ALA A 39 -2.61 -11.07 -12.12
N GLY A 40 -3.41 -12.00 -12.64
CA GLY A 40 -2.97 -13.32 -13.03
C GLY A 40 -1.93 -13.31 -14.15
N VAL A 41 -2.14 -12.47 -15.17
CA VAL A 41 -1.18 -12.28 -16.27
C VAL A 41 0.14 -11.70 -15.75
N CYS A 42 0.08 -10.65 -14.94
CA CYS A 42 1.27 -10.05 -14.33
C CYS A 42 2.04 -11.04 -13.45
N SER A 43 1.31 -11.85 -12.69
CA SER A 43 1.86 -12.88 -11.83
C SER A 43 2.62 -13.96 -12.60
N LYS A 44 2.02 -14.50 -13.68
CA LYS A 44 2.67 -15.48 -14.55
C LYS A 44 3.91 -14.91 -15.21
N ALA A 45 3.81 -13.71 -15.76
CA ALA A 45 4.91 -13.02 -16.40
C ALA A 45 6.09 -12.77 -15.44
N ALA A 46 5.84 -12.47 -14.17
CA ALA A 46 6.90 -12.33 -13.17
C ALA A 46 7.65 -13.64 -12.95
N LYS A 47 6.93 -14.76 -12.77
CA LYS A 47 7.53 -16.10 -12.60
C LYS A 47 8.25 -16.61 -13.83
N GLU A 48 7.79 -16.25 -15.03
CA GLU A 48 8.51 -16.55 -16.28
C GLU A 48 9.85 -15.77 -16.36
N GLY A 49 9.94 -14.59 -15.77
CA GLY A 49 11.16 -13.80 -15.72
C GLY A 49 12.12 -14.28 -14.61
N ASP A 50 11.57 -14.54 -13.42
CA ASP A 50 12.34 -15.11 -12.30
C ASP A 50 11.45 -16.10 -11.52
N PRO A 51 11.68 -17.42 -11.65
CA PRO A 51 10.91 -18.43 -10.94
C PRO A 51 10.99 -18.33 -9.40
N LYS A 52 12.01 -17.67 -8.84
CA LYS A 52 12.23 -17.54 -7.40
C LYS A 52 11.59 -16.29 -6.81
N VAL A 53 11.23 -15.29 -7.62
CA VAL A 53 10.71 -14.03 -7.12
C VAL A 53 9.41 -14.22 -6.32
N LYS A 54 9.31 -13.62 -5.16
CA LYS A 54 8.05 -13.49 -4.41
C LYS A 54 7.28 -12.29 -4.94
N ARG A 55 6.00 -12.48 -5.18
CA ARG A 55 5.13 -11.48 -5.84
C ARG A 55 4.26 -10.80 -4.81
N ILE A 56 4.15 -9.49 -4.93
CA ILE A 56 3.34 -8.63 -4.07
C ILE A 56 2.20 -8.06 -4.92
N VAL A 57 0.98 -8.10 -4.40
CA VAL A 57 -0.14 -7.28 -4.89
C VAL A 57 -0.32 -6.14 -3.90
N ASN A 58 -0.07 -4.90 -4.36
CA ASN A 58 -0.04 -3.71 -3.53
C ASN A 58 -1.33 -2.91 -3.61
N CYS A 59 -1.83 -2.46 -2.47
CA CYS A 59 -3.10 -1.77 -2.34
C CYS A 59 -3.00 -0.50 -1.50
N CYS A 60 -3.66 0.56 -1.98
CA CYS A 60 -3.90 1.81 -1.27
C CYS A 60 -5.33 1.87 -0.70
N HIS A 61 -5.64 2.96 0.01
CA HIS A 61 -6.99 3.25 0.53
C HIS A 61 -7.63 2.07 1.28
N LEU A 62 -6.94 1.61 2.31
CA LEU A 62 -7.17 0.31 2.96
C LEU A 62 -8.55 0.15 3.61
N TRP A 63 -9.22 1.23 3.99
CA TRP A 63 -10.59 1.21 4.50
C TRP A 63 -11.64 1.12 3.39
N GLY A 64 -11.27 1.39 2.13
CA GLY A 64 -12.19 1.35 0.99
C GLY A 64 -13.24 2.46 1.01
N GLU A 65 -12.98 3.56 1.71
CA GLU A 65 -13.89 4.69 1.94
C GLU A 65 -14.33 5.39 0.66
N TYR A 66 -13.58 5.22 -0.42
CA TYR A 66 -13.86 5.80 -1.73
C TYR A 66 -14.90 4.99 -2.54
N VAL A 67 -15.14 3.73 -2.20
CA VAL A 67 -16.00 2.83 -2.99
C VAL A 67 -17.44 3.32 -3.05
N GLY A 68 -17.92 3.94 -1.98
CA GLY A 68 -19.24 4.53 -1.93
C GLY A 68 -19.38 5.87 -2.63
N LYS A 69 -18.29 6.42 -3.19
CA LYS A 69 -18.31 7.72 -3.87
C LYS A 69 -18.33 7.52 -5.38
N PRO A 70 -19.39 7.92 -6.08
CA PRO A 70 -19.44 7.87 -7.53
C PRO A 70 -18.25 8.60 -8.15
N SER A 71 -17.64 8.03 -9.17
CA SER A 71 -16.59 8.66 -9.95
C SER A 71 -16.76 8.33 -11.41
N ALA A 72 -16.95 9.36 -12.22
CA ALA A 72 -16.98 9.21 -13.67
C ALA A 72 -15.61 8.80 -14.24
N THR A 73 -14.52 9.19 -13.55
CA THR A 73 -13.15 8.87 -13.96
C THR A 73 -12.78 7.43 -13.67
N TYR A 74 -13.24 6.90 -12.53
CA TYR A 74 -12.90 5.56 -12.06
C TYR A 74 -14.16 4.78 -11.66
N PRO A 75 -14.99 4.38 -12.62
CA PRO A 75 -16.29 3.76 -12.35
C PRO A 75 -16.19 2.35 -11.75
N ASN A 76 -15.06 1.67 -11.99
CA ASN A 76 -14.87 0.26 -11.63
C ASN A 76 -14.05 0.09 -10.34
N ARG A 77 -14.16 1.01 -9.41
CA ARG A 77 -13.47 0.92 -8.11
C ARG A 77 -13.96 -0.25 -7.27
N ARG A 78 -13.03 -0.86 -6.56
CA ARG A 78 -13.29 -1.94 -5.64
C ARG A 78 -12.51 -1.73 -4.34
N SER A 79 -13.06 -2.15 -3.21
CA SER A 79 -12.29 -2.07 -1.96
C SER A 79 -11.08 -3.01 -2.06
N PRO A 80 -9.91 -2.61 -1.51
CA PRO A 80 -8.70 -3.41 -1.61
C PRO A 80 -8.85 -4.79 -0.99
N TYR A 81 -9.55 -4.90 0.14
CA TYR A 81 -9.83 -6.19 0.76
C TYR A 81 -10.63 -7.12 -0.17
N ALA A 82 -11.68 -6.60 -0.83
CA ALA A 82 -12.48 -7.38 -1.76
C ALA A 82 -11.66 -7.79 -3.00
N TYR A 83 -10.85 -6.88 -3.52
CA TYR A 83 -9.96 -7.16 -4.65
C TYR A 83 -8.95 -8.27 -4.34
N LEU A 84 -8.24 -8.17 -3.23
CA LEU A 84 -7.27 -9.18 -2.79
C LEU A 84 -7.94 -10.55 -2.56
N ARG A 85 -9.10 -10.55 -1.89
CA ARG A 85 -9.89 -11.76 -1.69
C ARG A 85 -10.29 -12.42 -3.01
N ASP A 86 -10.69 -11.62 -4.00
CA ASP A 86 -11.12 -12.14 -5.30
C ASP A 86 -9.92 -12.63 -6.10
N CYS A 87 -8.76 -11.98 -6.03
CA CYS A 87 -7.51 -12.50 -6.59
C CYS A 87 -7.18 -13.89 -5.99
N ILE A 88 -7.29 -14.04 -4.67
CA ILE A 88 -7.06 -15.33 -4.00
C ILE A 88 -8.06 -16.39 -4.48
N LYS A 89 -9.36 -16.06 -4.54
CA LYS A 89 -10.40 -16.97 -5.03
C LYS A 89 -10.21 -17.39 -6.49
N ALA A 90 -9.73 -16.48 -7.31
CA ALA A 90 -9.42 -16.75 -8.72
C ALA A 90 -8.10 -17.52 -8.92
N GLY A 91 -7.38 -17.86 -7.85
CA GLY A 91 -6.12 -18.60 -7.93
C GLY A 91 -4.95 -17.76 -8.46
N VAL A 92 -5.02 -16.44 -8.38
CA VAL A 92 -3.88 -15.57 -8.72
C VAL A 92 -2.73 -15.89 -7.80
N GLY A 93 -1.62 -16.33 -8.39
CA GLY A 93 -0.42 -16.68 -7.64
C GLY A 93 0.30 -15.41 -7.19
N PHE A 94 0.24 -15.09 -5.91
CA PHE A 94 1.10 -14.10 -5.24
C PHE A 94 1.36 -14.53 -3.82
N GLU A 95 2.51 -14.15 -3.29
CA GLU A 95 2.96 -14.61 -1.98
C GLU A 95 2.59 -13.62 -0.87
N ILE A 96 2.57 -12.32 -1.16
CA ILE A 96 2.53 -11.25 -0.15
C ILE A 96 1.44 -10.24 -0.48
N VAL A 97 0.71 -9.82 0.53
CA VAL A 97 -0.21 -8.68 0.49
C VAL A 97 0.58 -7.41 0.80
N GLY A 98 0.63 -6.47 -0.15
CA GLY A 98 1.20 -5.14 0.05
C GLY A 98 0.14 -4.14 0.49
N LEU A 99 0.42 -3.39 1.55
CA LEU A 99 -0.47 -2.37 2.09
C LEU A 99 0.26 -1.01 2.19
N GLN A 100 -0.37 0.03 1.63
CA GLN A 100 0.11 1.40 1.77
C GLN A 100 -0.51 2.05 3.01
N MET A 101 0.30 2.49 3.93
CA MET A 101 -0.12 3.04 5.22
C MET A 101 0.15 4.55 5.29
N TYR A 102 -0.69 5.33 4.61
CA TYR A 102 -0.64 6.80 4.60
C TYR A 102 -1.83 7.41 5.35
N TYR A 103 -2.09 6.93 6.57
CA TYR A 103 -3.30 7.28 7.33
C TYR A 103 -2.97 7.70 8.76
N PRO A 104 -2.11 8.71 8.93
CA PRO A 104 -1.75 9.16 10.27
C PRO A 104 -2.91 9.86 11.01
N GLU A 105 -3.99 10.19 10.32
CA GLU A 105 -5.21 10.71 10.92
C GLU A 105 -6.08 9.67 11.61
N TYR A 106 -5.84 8.38 11.36
CA TYR A 106 -6.57 7.32 12.04
C TYR A 106 -5.94 6.97 13.37
N ASP A 107 -6.78 6.63 14.34
CA ASP A 107 -6.32 6.11 15.61
C ASP A 107 -5.54 4.80 15.44
N LEU A 108 -4.51 4.61 16.25
CA LEU A 108 -3.65 3.42 16.19
C LEU A 108 -4.45 2.13 16.43
N PHE A 109 -5.49 2.17 17.24
CA PHE A 109 -6.38 1.04 17.46
C PHE A 109 -7.16 0.66 16.19
N GLU A 110 -7.61 1.64 15.41
CA GLU A 110 -8.25 1.38 14.12
C GLU A 110 -7.27 0.75 13.12
N ILE A 111 -6.02 1.21 13.11
CA ILE A 111 -4.96 0.63 12.28
C ILE A 111 -4.67 -0.81 12.72
N ASP A 112 -4.56 -1.06 14.01
CA ASP A 112 -4.36 -2.40 14.56
C ASP A 112 -5.45 -3.39 14.07
N ARG A 113 -6.71 -3.01 14.22
CA ARG A 113 -7.85 -3.81 13.73
C ARG A 113 -7.88 -3.99 12.23
N LEU A 114 -7.48 -2.96 11.48
CA LEU A 114 -7.38 -3.05 10.03
C LEU A 114 -6.38 -4.12 9.61
N LEU A 115 -5.20 -4.13 10.21
CA LEU A 115 -4.16 -5.12 9.93
C LEU A 115 -4.65 -6.55 10.22
N ASP A 116 -5.32 -6.76 11.35
CA ASP A 116 -5.94 -8.05 11.69
C ASP A 116 -7.01 -8.47 10.67
N ARG A 117 -7.75 -7.51 10.12
CA ARG A 117 -8.70 -7.79 9.04
C ARG A 117 -7.99 -8.33 7.79
N TYR A 118 -6.89 -7.69 7.37
CA TYR A 118 -6.13 -8.14 6.20
C TYR A 118 -5.42 -9.47 6.43
N ALA A 119 -4.99 -9.76 7.65
CA ALA A 119 -4.40 -11.04 8.03
C ALA A 119 -5.33 -12.23 7.76
N ARG A 120 -6.65 -12.03 7.81
CA ARG A 120 -7.64 -13.07 7.48
C ARG A 120 -7.58 -13.54 6.02
N LEU A 121 -6.85 -12.85 5.17
CA LEU A 121 -6.55 -13.31 3.80
C LEU A 121 -5.56 -14.47 3.77
N GLY A 122 -4.92 -14.81 4.91
CA GLY A 122 -4.03 -15.95 5.05
C GLY A 122 -2.69 -15.82 4.34
N LYS A 123 -2.23 -14.58 4.13
CA LYS A 123 -0.93 -14.29 3.50
C LYS A 123 -0.11 -13.35 4.37
N PRO A 124 1.23 -13.45 4.32
CA PRO A 124 2.10 -12.42 4.89
C PRO A 124 1.76 -11.03 4.36
N ILE A 125 1.96 -10.04 5.21
CA ILE A 125 1.70 -8.63 4.89
C ILE A 125 3.02 -7.87 4.91
N HIS A 126 3.26 -7.07 3.88
CA HIS A 126 4.27 -6.02 3.87
C HIS A 126 3.57 -4.65 3.91
N ILE A 127 3.97 -3.80 4.83
CA ILE A 127 3.68 -2.37 4.74
C ILE A 127 4.65 -1.81 3.70
N THR A 128 4.19 -1.77 2.46
CA THR A 128 5.02 -1.44 1.29
C THR A 128 5.35 0.03 1.19
N GLU A 129 4.45 0.85 1.71
CA GLU A 129 4.58 2.29 1.69
C GLU A 129 3.97 2.85 2.98
N MET A 130 4.71 3.72 3.64
CA MET A 130 4.27 4.39 4.85
C MET A 130 4.85 5.79 4.93
N GLY A 131 4.11 6.71 5.50
CA GLY A 131 4.60 8.05 5.74
C GLY A 131 3.61 8.92 6.48
N CYS A 132 4.15 9.90 7.19
CA CYS A 132 3.41 10.99 7.82
C CYS A 132 4.26 12.26 7.80
N SER A 133 3.64 13.43 8.03
CA SER A 133 4.34 14.71 8.02
C SER A 133 5.24 14.88 9.24
N SER A 134 6.32 15.65 9.10
CA SER A 134 7.19 16.08 10.20
C SER A 134 7.06 17.58 10.52
N ALA A 135 6.13 18.27 9.86
CA ALA A 135 5.94 19.71 10.04
C ALA A 135 4.47 20.10 9.95
N PRO A 136 4.02 21.15 10.64
CA PRO A 136 2.70 21.71 10.47
C PRO A 136 2.59 22.36 9.09
N GLY A 137 1.43 22.30 8.48
CA GLY A 137 1.15 22.93 7.21
C GLY A 137 0.52 22.00 6.17
N LEU A 138 0.27 22.53 4.99
CA LEU A 138 -0.24 21.74 3.88
C LEU A 138 0.89 20.81 3.39
N ASP A 139 0.70 19.51 3.49
CA ASP A 139 1.50 18.60 2.68
C ASP A 139 1.10 18.81 1.22
N PRO A 140 1.96 19.40 0.38
CA PRO A 140 1.64 19.65 -1.02
C PRO A 140 1.41 18.37 -1.83
N ASN A 141 1.70 17.22 -1.24
CA ASN A 141 1.51 15.90 -1.86
C ASN A 141 0.41 15.09 -1.21
N ALA A 142 -0.14 15.55 -0.09
CA ALA A 142 -1.33 14.92 0.44
C ALA A 142 -2.44 15.08 -0.59
N GLN A 143 -3.03 13.98 -0.99
CA GLN A 143 -4.21 13.99 -1.86
C GLN A 143 -5.38 14.76 -1.22
N ARG A 144 -5.33 14.99 0.07
CA ARG A 144 -6.20 15.87 0.83
C ARG A 144 -5.39 17.11 1.18
N LYS A 145 -5.79 18.25 0.66
CA LYS A 145 -5.20 19.58 0.92
C LYS A 145 -5.29 20.06 2.38
N ARG A 146 -5.53 19.18 3.30
CA ARG A 146 -5.46 19.43 4.72
C ARG A 146 -4.23 18.68 5.23
N ALA A 147 -3.24 19.45 5.64
CA ALA A 147 -2.41 19.00 6.73
C ALA A 147 -3.40 18.81 7.87
N SER A 148 -4.02 17.67 7.90
CA SER A 148 -4.92 17.33 8.96
C SER A 148 -4.18 17.57 10.26
N ALA A 149 -4.85 18.18 11.18
CA ALA A 149 -4.50 18.03 12.57
C ALA A 149 -4.10 16.57 12.71
N GLY A 150 -2.86 16.37 12.95
CA GLY A 150 -2.37 15.04 13.00
C GLY A 150 -2.95 14.30 14.18
N TRP A 151 -2.49 13.18 14.36
CA TRP A 151 -2.84 12.18 15.32
C TRP A 151 -2.92 12.75 16.74
N HIS A 152 -2.45 13.51 17.39
CA HIS A 152 -2.63 14.10 18.75
C HIS A 152 -2.39 15.60 18.78
N GLY A 153 -2.18 16.23 17.65
CA GLY A 153 -1.89 17.64 17.52
C GLY A 153 -1.31 17.99 16.15
N PRO A 154 -0.82 19.23 15.97
CA PRO A 154 -0.12 19.62 14.76
C PRO A 154 1.13 18.75 14.55
N TRP A 155 1.44 18.40 13.31
CA TRP A 155 2.62 17.65 12.99
C TRP A 155 3.90 18.42 13.37
N THR A 156 4.78 17.75 14.09
CA THR A 156 6.16 18.13 14.41
C THR A 156 7.05 16.91 14.20
N GLU A 157 8.36 17.07 14.32
CA GLU A 157 9.30 15.94 14.28
C GLU A 157 9.05 14.96 15.43
N GLU A 158 8.73 15.48 16.62
CA GLU A 158 8.38 14.66 17.79
C GLU A 158 7.08 13.88 17.55
N MET A 159 6.05 14.55 17.03
CA MET A 159 4.77 13.90 16.75
C MET A 159 4.92 12.83 15.66
N GLN A 160 5.77 13.07 14.65
CA GLN A 160 6.11 12.05 13.66
C GLN A 160 6.81 10.86 14.31
N ALA A 161 7.77 11.12 15.21
CA ALA A 161 8.50 10.07 15.92
C ALA A 161 7.56 9.21 16.77
N ASP A 162 6.66 9.81 17.53
CA ASP A 162 5.68 9.12 18.37
C ASP A 162 4.74 8.24 17.51
N TRP A 163 4.26 8.78 16.40
CA TRP A 163 3.41 8.01 15.49
C TRP A 163 4.16 6.82 14.87
N VAL A 164 5.41 7.04 14.45
CA VAL A 164 6.27 5.99 13.88
C VAL A 164 6.52 4.90 14.92
N GLU A 165 6.87 5.26 16.15
CA GLU A 165 7.08 4.31 17.25
C GLU A 165 5.82 3.46 17.48
N GLY A 166 4.65 4.11 17.55
CA GLY A 166 3.37 3.41 17.70
C GLY A 166 3.09 2.41 16.58
N ILE A 167 3.26 2.83 15.32
CA ILE A 167 3.04 1.94 14.16
C ILE A 167 4.03 0.79 14.13
N TYR A 168 5.32 1.05 14.38
CA TYR A 168 6.31 -0.03 14.42
C TYR A 168 6.02 -1.01 15.56
N THR A 169 5.62 -0.51 16.73
CA THR A 169 5.23 -1.35 17.86
C THR A 169 4.07 -2.28 17.49
N ILE A 170 3.01 -1.74 16.87
CA ILE A 170 1.88 -2.54 16.40
C ILE A 170 2.35 -3.58 15.37
N CYS A 171 3.08 -3.15 14.34
CA CYS A 171 3.52 -4.03 13.27
C CYS A 171 4.45 -5.15 13.79
N CYS A 172 5.40 -4.83 14.65
CA CYS A 172 6.32 -5.80 15.24
C CYS A 172 5.63 -6.80 16.17
N SER A 173 4.49 -6.44 16.75
CA SER A 173 3.69 -7.36 17.58
C SER A 173 2.91 -8.40 16.77
N LYS A 174 2.84 -8.24 15.43
CA LYS A 174 2.01 -9.06 14.55
C LYS A 174 2.86 -10.03 13.71
N PRO A 175 2.78 -11.34 13.95
CA PRO A 175 3.66 -12.32 13.30
C PRO A 175 3.43 -12.46 11.78
N TYR A 176 2.34 -11.91 11.26
CA TYR A 176 2.03 -11.92 9.84
C TYR A 176 2.55 -10.68 9.09
N ILE A 177 3.15 -9.71 9.76
CA ILE A 177 3.82 -8.55 9.14
C ILE A 177 5.31 -8.87 9.03
N GLU A 178 5.81 -8.99 7.79
CA GLU A 178 7.18 -9.38 7.52
C GLU A 178 8.09 -8.19 7.19
N ALA A 179 7.53 -7.07 6.73
CA ALA A 179 8.32 -5.91 6.35
C ALA A 179 7.55 -4.59 6.47
N ILE A 180 8.29 -3.52 6.71
CA ILE A 180 7.81 -2.14 6.73
C ILE A 180 8.76 -1.31 5.88
N SER A 181 8.22 -0.57 4.91
CA SER A 181 8.97 0.34 4.04
C SER A 181 8.48 1.77 4.20
N TRP A 182 9.41 2.66 4.51
CA TRP A 182 9.14 4.10 4.51
C TRP A 182 9.21 4.66 3.10
N TRP A 183 8.22 5.47 2.68
CA TRP A 183 8.17 6.01 1.33
C TRP A 183 9.00 7.30 1.21
N ALA A 184 10.11 7.24 0.49
CA ALA A 184 11.13 8.29 0.42
C ALA A 184 10.65 9.64 -0.16
N ASN A 185 9.61 9.65 -0.98
CA ASN A 185 9.12 10.90 -1.59
C ASN A 185 8.50 11.87 -0.56
N HIS A 186 7.89 11.36 0.50
CA HIS A 186 7.42 12.21 1.58
C HIS A 186 8.58 12.77 2.39
N PHE A 187 9.62 11.98 2.60
CA PHE A 187 10.83 12.39 3.31
C PHE A 187 11.57 13.54 2.61
N ARG A 188 11.75 13.45 1.28
CA ARG A 188 12.50 14.48 0.52
C ARG A 188 11.81 15.84 0.50
N LYS A 189 10.50 15.91 0.64
CA LYS A 189 9.77 17.18 0.59
C LYS A 189 9.59 17.81 1.95
N CYS A 190 9.58 17.04 3.02
CA CYS A 190 9.66 17.57 4.39
C CYS A 190 11.03 18.19 4.69
N PHE A 191 12.11 17.68 4.09
CA PHE A 191 13.48 18.16 4.34
C PHE A 191 13.97 19.23 3.38
N ARG A 192 13.35 19.46 2.22
CA ARG A 192 13.82 20.50 1.25
C ARG A 192 13.75 21.93 1.76
N GLY A 193 13.11 22.21 2.87
CA GLY A 193 13.07 23.52 3.51
C GLY A 193 14.25 23.82 4.43
N ARG A 194 15.17 22.88 4.71
CA ARG A 194 16.28 23.06 5.67
C ARG A 194 17.68 22.78 5.11
N LEU A 195 17.83 22.58 3.82
CA LEU A 195 19.14 22.43 3.17
C LEU A 195 19.45 23.62 2.25
N ALA A 196 19.02 24.82 2.66
CA ALA A 196 19.46 26.09 2.06
C ALA A 196 20.20 26.92 3.12
#